data_1c8b72a1d6d237259f500ee59d4b9296
#
_entry.id   1c8b72a1d6d237259f500ee59d4b9296
#
_cell.length_a   1.000
_cell.length_b   1.000
_cell.length_c   1.000
_cell.angle_alpha   90.00
_cell.angle_beta   90.00
_cell.angle_gamma   90.00
#
_symmetry.space_group_name_H-M   'P 1'
#
loop_
_entity.id
_entity.type
_entity.pdbx_description
1 polymer ?
#
loop_
_entity_poly.entity_id
_entity_poly.type
_entity_poly.pdbx_seq_one_letter_code
_entity_poly.pdbx_strand_id
1 'polypeptide(L)'
;MTPAYAAAIVTWRYPPPYDCYDMTDAKPAFIASAISGFFALVDAGELIGFRSFGADGQVPGGDYDDSALDTGGGLRPDLTGKGLGRQAIATGLEFGRREFAPSAFRVTVASFNERALRVVRSLGFRDVASFLALTGGSSFEILVRPEPAARQTR
;
A
#
# COMPACT_ATOMS: atom_id res chain seq x y z
N MET A 1 -9.52 -5.83 -9.38
CA MET A 1 -8.74 -7.07 -9.11
C MET A 1 -9.45 -8.26 -9.72
N THR A 2 -8.76 -9.12 -10.47
CA THR A 2 -9.30 -10.34 -11.05
C THR A 2 -8.75 -11.58 -10.33
N PRO A 3 -9.42 -12.74 -10.42
CA PRO A 3 -8.86 -13.99 -9.88
C PRO A 3 -7.47 -14.32 -10.43
N ALA A 4 -7.23 -14.08 -11.72
CA ALA A 4 -5.94 -14.32 -12.35
C ALA A 4 -4.84 -13.39 -11.80
N TYR A 5 -5.14 -12.10 -11.60
CA TYR A 5 -4.22 -11.15 -10.99
C TYR A 5 -3.91 -11.51 -9.54
N ALA A 6 -4.92 -11.87 -8.76
CA ALA A 6 -4.74 -12.29 -7.38
C ALA A 6 -3.85 -13.55 -7.29
N ALA A 7 -4.07 -14.53 -8.16
CA ALA A 7 -3.25 -15.73 -8.23
C ALA A 7 -1.78 -15.40 -8.58
N ALA A 8 -1.53 -14.44 -9.45
CA ALA A 8 -0.19 -14.00 -9.78
C ALA A 8 0.48 -13.28 -8.60
N ILE A 9 -0.22 -12.36 -7.95
CA ILE A 9 0.33 -11.54 -6.83
C ILE A 9 0.83 -12.42 -5.69
N VAL A 10 0.11 -13.44 -5.30
CA VAL A 10 0.53 -14.31 -4.18
C VAL A 10 1.78 -15.15 -4.50
N THR A 11 2.16 -15.25 -5.76
CA THR A 11 3.40 -15.93 -6.18
C THR A 11 4.63 -15.02 -6.14
N TRP A 12 4.45 -13.72 -6.01
CA TRP A 12 5.56 -12.79 -6.04
C TRP A 12 6.50 -13.00 -4.85
N ARG A 13 7.79 -12.95 -5.12
CA ARG A 13 8.87 -13.12 -4.14
C ARG A 13 9.86 -11.98 -4.30
N TYR A 14 10.16 -11.36 -3.18
CA TYR A 14 11.12 -10.26 -3.11
C TYR A 14 12.44 -10.74 -2.50
N PRO A 15 13.58 -10.19 -2.95
CA PRO A 15 14.85 -10.52 -2.32
C PRO A 15 14.93 -9.97 -0.89
N PRO A 16 15.66 -10.64 0.03
CA PRO A 16 15.88 -10.08 1.37
C PRO A 16 16.48 -8.67 1.30
N PRO A 17 16.13 -7.77 2.20
CA PRO A 17 15.21 -7.91 3.33
C PRO A 17 13.72 -7.69 2.98
N TYR A 18 13.37 -7.55 1.70
CA TYR A 18 12.01 -7.24 1.24
C TYR A 18 11.08 -8.45 1.19
N ASP A 19 11.58 -9.64 1.47
CA ASP A 19 10.79 -10.89 1.54
C ASP A 19 9.72 -10.87 2.63
N CYS A 20 9.79 -9.93 3.59
CA CYS A 20 8.72 -9.68 4.54
C CYS A 20 7.42 -9.20 3.88
N TYR A 21 7.47 -8.72 2.65
CA TYR A 21 6.30 -8.31 1.86
C TYR A 21 5.70 -9.43 1.01
N ASP A 22 6.29 -10.62 1.01
CA ASP A 22 5.74 -11.76 0.29
C ASP A 22 4.37 -12.14 0.85
N MET A 23 3.40 -12.35 -0.05
CA MET A 23 2.03 -12.65 0.32
C MET A 23 1.76 -14.17 0.28
N THR A 24 2.68 -14.97 0.82
CA THR A 24 2.63 -16.44 0.79
C THR A 24 1.40 -17.03 1.48
N ASP A 25 0.94 -16.40 2.56
CA ASP A 25 -0.20 -16.87 3.35
C ASP A 25 -1.53 -16.25 2.90
N ALA A 26 -1.50 -15.34 1.94
CA ALA A 26 -2.70 -14.70 1.42
C ALA A 26 -3.49 -15.64 0.51
N LYS A 27 -4.81 -15.59 0.64
CA LYS A 27 -5.73 -16.39 -0.19
C LYS A 27 -6.12 -15.59 -1.44
N PRO A 28 -5.81 -16.08 -2.66
CA PRO A 28 -6.18 -15.38 -3.89
C PRO A 28 -7.67 -15.07 -3.99
N ALA A 29 -8.53 -15.99 -3.54
CA ALA A 29 -9.97 -15.79 -3.55
C ALA A 29 -10.41 -14.58 -2.69
N PHE A 30 -9.76 -14.33 -1.56
CA PHE A 30 -10.03 -13.14 -0.74
C PHE A 30 -9.55 -11.87 -1.47
N ILE A 31 -8.32 -11.85 -1.97
CA ILE A 31 -7.75 -10.71 -2.69
C ILE A 31 -8.63 -10.29 -3.89
N ALA A 32 -9.19 -11.28 -4.61
CA ALA A 32 -10.08 -11.06 -5.74
C ALA A 32 -11.52 -10.73 -5.35
N SER A 33 -11.88 -10.87 -4.08
CA SER A 33 -13.26 -10.66 -3.62
C SER A 33 -13.66 -9.19 -3.62
N ALA A 34 -14.96 -8.92 -3.78
CA ALA A 34 -15.50 -7.56 -3.76
C ALA A 34 -15.39 -6.86 -2.38
N ILE A 35 -15.20 -7.64 -1.30
CA ILE A 35 -15.05 -7.10 0.06
C ILE A 35 -13.60 -6.81 0.43
N SER A 36 -12.63 -7.23 -0.39
CA SER A 36 -11.23 -6.91 -0.15
C SER A 36 -10.92 -5.46 -0.54
N GLY A 37 -9.93 -4.88 0.13
CA GLY A 37 -9.40 -3.57 -0.22
C GLY A 37 -8.33 -3.60 -1.31
N PHE A 38 -8.16 -4.71 -2.03
CA PHE A 38 -7.10 -4.89 -3.02
C PHE A 38 -7.54 -4.49 -4.43
N PHE A 39 -6.70 -3.70 -5.09
CA PHE A 39 -6.89 -3.22 -6.47
C PHE A 39 -5.63 -3.48 -7.28
N ALA A 40 -5.80 -3.95 -8.50
CA ALA A 40 -4.68 -4.19 -9.42
C ALA A 40 -4.18 -2.89 -10.03
N LEU A 41 -2.86 -2.75 -10.14
CA LEU A 41 -2.21 -1.76 -11.00
C LEU A 41 -1.88 -2.43 -12.32
N VAL A 42 -2.44 -1.88 -13.40
CA VAL A 42 -2.27 -2.42 -14.75
C VAL A 42 -1.75 -1.31 -15.66
N ASP A 43 -0.74 -1.62 -16.44
CA ASP A 43 -0.20 -0.73 -17.45
C ASP A 43 -0.05 -1.48 -18.78
N ALA A 44 -0.55 -0.89 -19.87
CA ALA A 44 -0.55 -1.49 -21.19
C ALA A 44 -1.06 -2.95 -21.22
N GLY A 45 -2.06 -3.27 -20.42
CA GLY A 45 -2.64 -4.61 -20.31
C GLY A 45 -1.87 -5.58 -19.39
N GLU A 46 -0.76 -5.16 -18.82
CA GLU A 46 0.05 -5.98 -17.92
C GLU A 46 -0.15 -5.61 -16.44
N LEU A 47 -0.23 -6.63 -15.59
CA LEU A 47 -0.23 -6.45 -14.14
C LEU A 47 1.16 -6.02 -13.68
N ILE A 48 1.27 -4.80 -13.16
CA ILE A 48 2.55 -4.25 -12.68
C ILE A 48 2.62 -4.12 -11.16
N GLY A 49 1.50 -4.19 -10.47
CA GLY A 49 1.46 -4.03 -9.02
C GLY A 49 0.06 -4.14 -8.46
N PHE A 50 -0.08 -3.79 -7.20
CA PHE A 50 -1.38 -3.67 -6.54
C PHE A 50 -1.36 -2.56 -5.51
N ARG A 51 -2.55 -2.09 -5.15
CA ARG A 51 -2.79 -1.20 -4.01
C ARG A 51 -3.80 -1.84 -3.08
N SER A 52 -3.65 -1.59 -1.79
CA SER A 52 -4.62 -1.96 -0.76
C SER A 52 -5.13 -0.73 -0.03
N PHE A 53 -6.39 -0.78 0.40
CA PHE A 53 -7.04 0.30 1.14
C PHE A 53 -7.81 -0.25 2.33
N GLY A 54 -7.91 0.55 3.40
CA GLY A 54 -8.57 0.17 4.63
C GLY A 54 -7.76 -0.82 5.44
N ALA A 55 -8.41 -1.79 6.07
CA ALA A 55 -7.76 -2.79 6.93
C ALA A 55 -6.65 -3.57 6.21
N ASP A 56 -6.79 -3.77 4.90
CA ASP A 56 -5.78 -4.47 4.09
C ASP A 56 -4.52 -3.64 3.84
N GLY A 57 -4.51 -2.37 4.22
CA GLY A 57 -3.32 -1.51 4.22
C GLY A 57 -2.63 -1.43 5.59
N GLN A 58 -3.16 -2.08 6.61
CA GLN A 58 -2.63 -2.05 7.98
C GLN A 58 -1.65 -3.19 8.24
N VAL A 59 -0.76 -2.98 9.23
CA VAL A 59 0.16 -4.00 9.73
C VAL A 59 -0.20 -4.31 11.18
N PRO A 60 -0.39 -5.57 11.57
CA PRO A 60 -0.71 -5.95 12.94
C PRO A 60 0.33 -5.45 13.94
N GLY A 61 -0.13 -4.81 15.01
CA GLY A 61 0.69 -4.20 16.06
C GLY A 61 0.66 -2.67 16.05
N GLY A 62 0.23 -2.06 14.95
CA GLY A 62 0.01 -0.61 14.87
C GLY A 62 -1.29 -0.18 15.54
N ASP A 63 -1.32 1.07 15.96
CA ASP A 63 -2.52 1.73 16.49
C ASP A 63 -3.19 2.53 15.37
N TYR A 64 -4.32 2.03 14.90
CA TYR A 64 -5.06 2.58 13.77
C TYR A 64 -6.44 3.06 14.21
N ASP A 65 -6.83 4.22 13.70
CA ASP A 65 -8.13 4.83 13.92
C ASP A 65 -8.77 5.28 12.59
N ASP A 66 -9.96 5.84 12.66
CA ASP A 66 -10.72 6.28 11.49
C ASP A 66 -10.32 7.68 10.97
N SER A 67 -9.26 8.29 11.50
CA SER A 67 -8.82 9.65 11.11
C SER A 67 -8.18 9.70 9.73
N ALA A 68 -7.75 8.56 9.20
CA ALA A 68 -7.12 8.43 7.89
C ALA A 68 -7.49 7.11 7.23
N LEU A 69 -7.47 7.09 5.90
CA LEU A 69 -7.59 5.87 5.11
C LEU A 69 -6.21 5.22 4.96
N ASP A 70 -6.08 4.00 5.47
CA ASP A 70 -4.86 3.22 5.30
C ASP A 70 -4.71 2.76 3.85
N THR A 71 -3.50 2.85 3.33
CA THR A 71 -3.15 2.37 1.99
C THR A 71 -1.77 1.74 1.99
N GLY A 72 -1.66 0.65 1.30
CA GLY A 72 -0.42 -0.07 1.04
C GLY A 72 -0.34 -0.54 -0.40
N GLY A 73 0.57 -1.42 -0.69
CA GLY A 73 0.68 -2.04 -2.01
C GLY A 73 2.09 -2.49 -2.32
N GLY A 74 2.27 -3.00 -3.52
CA GLY A 74 3.55 -3.46 -4.02
C GLY A 74 3.64 -3.42 -5.53
N LEU A 75 4.87 -3.39 -6.02
CA LEU A 75 5.19 -3.59 -7.43
C LEU A 75 5.56 -5.05 -7.68
N ARG A 76 5.32 -5.51 -8.90
CA ARG A 76 5.86 -6.79 -9.35
C ARG A 76 7.38 -6.81 -9.12
N PRO A 77 7.94 -7.91 -8.60
CA PRO A 77 9.33 -7.93 -8.12
C PRO A 77 10.37 -7.47 -9.16
N ASP A 78 10.19 -7.82 -10.43
CA ASP A 78 11.10 -7.41 -11.52
C ASP A 78 11.04 -5.91 -11.85
N LEU A 79 10.05 -5.20 -11.36
CA LEU A 79 9.85 -3.76 -11.55
C LEU A 79 10.34 -2.92 -10.36
N THR A 80 10.74 -3.55 -9.27
CA THR A 80 11.27 -2.84 -8.10
C THR A 80 12.66 -2.25 -8.37
N GLY A 81 12.98 -1.13 -7.70
CA GLY A 81 14.27 -0.49 -7.83
C GLY A 81 14.53 0.23 -9.16
N LYS A 82 13.49 0.43 -9.97
CA LYS A 82 13.57 1.10 -11.29
C LYS A 82 12.95 2.50 -11.32
N GLY A 83 12.66 3.07 -10.15
CA GLY A 83 12.06 4.41 -10.04
C GLY A 83 10.54 4.46 -10.27
N LEU A 84 9.86 3.32 -10.40
CA LEU A 84 8.42 3.26 -10.67
C LEU A 84 7.56 3.43 -9.41
N GLY A 85 8.13 3.28 -8.23
CA GLY A 85 7.39 3.29 -6.96
C GLY A 85 6.61 4.59 -6.72
N ARG A 86 7.22 5.73 -7.04
CA ARG A 86 6.57 7.04 -6.84
C ARG A 86 5.29 7.17 -7.69
N GLN A 87 5.38 6.82 -8.96
CA GLN A 87 4.21 6.88 -9.86
C GLN A 87 3.13 5.88 -9.47
N ALA A 88 3.52 4.67 -9.08
CA ALA A 88 2.58 3.65 -8.61
C ALA A 88 1.81 4.10 -7.38
N ILE A 89 2.50 4.68 -6.39
CA ILE A 89 1.86 5.22 -5.18
C ILE A 89 0.98 6.42 -5.53
N ALA A 90 1.48 7.36 -6.33
CA ALA A 90 0.72 8.54 -6.75
C ALA A 90 -0.57 8.16 -7.48
N THR A 91 -0.52 7.19 -8.38
CA THR A 91 -1.70 6.64 -9.08
C THR A 91 -2.70 6.03 -8.10
N GLY A 92 -2.20 5.28 -7.11
CA GLY A 92 -3.04 4.70 -6.06
C GLY A 92 -3.71 5.76 -5.19
N LEU A 93 -3.00 6.82 -4.82
CA LEU A 93 -3.57 7.93 -4.05
C LEU A 93 -4.64 8.68 -4.83
N GLU A 94 -4.43 8.91 -6.12
CA GLU A 94 -5.43 9.52 -7.01
C GLU A 94 -6.69 8.67 -7.09
N PHE A 95 -6.54 7.36 -7.27
CA PHE A 95 -7.65 6.41 -7.23
C PHE A 95 -8.37 6.45 -5.89
N GLY A 96 -7.64 6.34 -4.78
CA GLY A 96 -8.20 6.37 -3.43
C GLY A 96 -8.94 7.66 -3.11
N ARG A 97 -8.44 8.79 -3.60
CA ARG A 97 -9.12 10.09 -3.44
C ARG A 97 -10.47 10.11 -4.13
N ARG A 98 -10.57 9.57 -5.35
CA ARG A 98 -11.82 9.52 -6.11
C ARG A 98 -12.83 8.54 -5.53
N GLU A 99 -12.37 7.37 -5.11
CA GLU A 99 -13.25 6.29 -4.66
C GLU A 99 -13.73 6.48 -3.21
N PHE A 100 -12.87 6.99 -2.34
CA PHE A 100 -13.14 7.00 -0.89
C PHE A 100 -13.24 8.40 -0.29
N ALA A 101 -12.78 9.43 -1.00
CA ALA A 101 -12.76 10.82 -0.54
C ALA A 101 -12.27 11.00 0.92
N PRO A 102 -11.13 10.42 1.31
CA PRO A 102 -10.65 10.47 2.68
C PRO A 102 -10.20 11.87 3.06
N SER A 103 -10.24 12.20 4.36
CA SER A 103 -9.67 13.44 4.89
C SER A 103 -8.14 13.38 5.02
N ALA A 104 -7.58 12.18 5.06
CA ALA A 104 -6.15 11.91 5.07
C ALA A 104 -5.86 10.49 4.58
N PHE A 105 -4.66 10.29 4.04
CA PHE A 105 -4.11 8.95 3.83
C PHE A 105 -3.08 8.62 4.91
N ARG A 106 -2.99 7.35 5.25
CA ARG A 106 -1.98 6.79 6.14
C ARG A 106 -1.28 5.63 5.47
N VAL A 107 0.05 5.58 5.59
CA VAL A 107 0.86 4.46 5.11
C VAL A 107 1.67 3.90 6.26
N THR A 108 1.90 2.59 6.22
CA THR A 108 2.75 1.87 7.16
C THR A 108 3.88 1.23 6.37
N VAL A 109 5.10 1.62 6.67
CA VAL A 109 6.30 1.23 5.91
C VAL A 109 7.32 0.62 6.87
N ALA A 110 7.92 -0.52 6.49
CA ALA A 110 8.99 -1.10 7.28
C ALA A 110 10.16 -0.11 7.45
N SER A 111 10.67 0.01 8.68
CA SER A 111 11.70 1.02 9.02
C SER A 111 12.98 0.84 8.20
N PHE A 112 13.32 -0.37 7.76
CA PHE A 112 14.47 -0.62 6.90
C PHE A 112 14.24 -0.20 5.44
N ASN A 113 12.99 -0.01 5.01
CA ASN A 113 12.64 0.26 3.62
C ASN A 113 12.81 1.74 3.28
N GLU A 114 14.05 2.18 3.24
CA GLU A 114 14.39 3.58 2.97
C GLU A 114 13.91 4.07 1.61
N ARG A 115 13.84 3.18 0.61
CA ARG A 115 13.31 3.52 -0.72
C ARG A 115 11.86 3.97 -0.63
N ALA A 116 11.01 3.17 0.00
CA ALA A 116 9.60 3.50 0.16
C ALA A 116 9.41 4.72 1.07
N LEU A 117 10.13 4.81 2.18
CA LEU A 117 10.08 5.97 3.07
C LEU A 117 10.43 7.28 2.35
N ARG A 118 11.49 7.27 1.53
CA ARG A 118 11.88 8.44 0.72
C ARG A 118 10.78 8.83 -0.26
N VAL A 119 10.16 7.86 -0.91
CA VAL A 119 9.08 8.09 -1.87
C VAL A 119 7.86 8.70 -1.19
N VAL A 120 7.35 8.10 -0.11
CA VAL A 120 6.15 8.61 0.56
C VAL A 120 6.38 9.98 1.18
N ARG A 121 7.56 10.23 1.75
CA ARG A 121 7.93 11.57 2.24
C ARG A 121 7.95 12.59 1.11
N SER A 122 8.46 12.22 -0.07
CA SER A 122 8.44 13.09 -1.26
C SER A 122 7.03 13.39 -1.77
N LEU A 123 6.05 12.54 -1.45
CA LEU A 123 4.64 12.71 -1.77
C LEU A 123 3.87 13.46 -0.68
N GLY A 124 4.54 13.99 0.34
CA GLY A 124 3.95 14.83 1.38
C GLY A 124 3.51 14.09 2.64
N PHE A 125 3.81 12.79 2.77
CA PHE A 125 3.58 12.08 4.02
C PHE A 125 4.58 12.49 5.09
N ARG A 126 4.12 12.57 6.34
CA ARG A 126 4.92 12.92 7.50
C ARG A 126 4.86 11.80 8.53
N ASP A 127 5.98 11.51 9.15
CA ASP A 127 6.13 10.51 10.21
C ASP A 127 5.31 10.91 11.43
N VAL A 128 4.48 10.02 11.94
CA VAL A 128 3.63 10.27 13.12
C VAL A 128 3.84 9.26 14.24
N ALA A 129 4.24 8.03 13.93
CA ALA A 129 4.47 6.98 14.92
C ALA A 129 5.39 5.89 14.37
N SER A 130 5.91 5.06 15.28
CA SER A 130 6.59 3.81 14.95
C SER A 130 6.15 2.72 15.92
N PHE A 131 6.25 1.45 15.51
CA PHE A 131 5.89 0.31 16.34
C PHE A 131 6.65 -0.95 15.92
N LEU A 132 6.62 -1.96 16.79
CA LEU A 132 7.09 -3.30 16.46
C LEU A 132 5.91 -4.18 16.05
N ALA A 133 6.04 -4.87 14.93
CA ALA A 133 5.00 -5.80 14.47
C ALA A 133 4.77 -6.91 15.52
N LEU A 134 3.53 -7.40 15.61
CA LEU A 134 3.17 -8.47 16.56
C LEU A 134 3.91 -9.77 16.26
N THR A 135 4.25 -10.03 15.01
CA THR A 135 5.03 -11.19 14.57
C THR A 135 6.34 -10.74 13.93
N GLY A 136 7.43 -11.45 14.23
CA GLY A 136 8.74 -11.20 13.64
C GLY A 136 9.54 -10.03 14.22
N GLY A 137 8.94 -9.19 15.10
CA GLY A 137 9.65 -8.08 15.78
C GLY A 137 10.20 -6.99 14.87
N SER A 138 9.75 -6.92 13.61
CA SER A 138 10.18 -5.87 12.68
C SER A 138 9.57 -4.53 13.06
N SER A 139 10.36 -3.47 12.91
CA SER A 139 9.92 -2.10 13.14
C SER A 139 9.24 -1.51 11.90
N PHE A 140 8.15 -0.76 12.13
CA PHE A 140 7.41 -0.06 11.09
C PHE A 140 7.22 1.41 11.47
N GLU A 141 7.21 2.25 10.43
CA GLU A 141 6.89 3.66 10.52
C GLU A 141 5.47 3.91 10.00
N ILE A 142 4.71 4.71 10.73
CA ILE A 142 3.40 5.20 10.29
C ILE A 142 3.56 6.64 9.85
N LEU A 143 3.11 6.95 8.63
CA LEU A 143 3.14 8.29 8.06
C LEU A 143 1.74 8.69 7.58
N VAL A 144 1.41 9.96 7.72
CA VAL A 144 0.10 10.52 7.35
C VAL A 144 0.27 11.70 6.41
N ARG A 145 -0.64 11.79 5.44
CA ARG A 145 -0.79 12.95 4.56
C ARG A 145 -2.23 13.42 4.58
N PRO A 146 -2.51 14.64 5.10
CA PRO A 146 -3.83 15.24 4.99
C PRO A 146 -4.22 15.46 3.52
N GLU A 147 -5.49 15.28 3.20
CA GLU A 147 -6.03 15.61 1.90
C GLU A 147 -6.83 16.92 1.98
N PRO A 148 -6.76 17.76 0.94
CA PRO A 148 -7.58 18.98 0.91
C PRO A 148 -9.06 18.58 0.91
N ALA A 149 -9.87 19.33 1.66
CA ALA A 149 -11.32 19.15 1.65
C ALA A 149 -11.81 19.22 0.19
N ALA A 150 -12.69 18.29 -0.18
CA ALA A 150 -13.32 18.31 -1.50
C ALA A 150 -13.93 19.69 -1.72
N ARG A 151 -13.51 20.42 -2.77
CA ARG A 151 -14.13 21.67 -3.13
C ARG A 151 -15.58 21.36 -3.48
N GLN A 152 -16.50 21.81 -2.65
CA GLN A 152 -17.91 21.84 -3.02
C GLN A 152 -18.01 22.79 -4.21
N THR A 153 -18.10 22.26 -5.39
CA THR A 153 -18.57 23.00 -6.56
C THR A 153 -20.04 23.31 -6.29
N ARG A 154 -20.32 24.57 -6.02
CA ARG A 154 -21.69 25.09 -5.97
C ARG A 154 -22.31 25.09 -7.37
#